data_83511076485414d1643b8bd4ef22c0a3
#
_entry.id   83511076485414d1643b8bd4ef22c0a3
#
_cell.length_a   1.000
_cell.length_b   1.000
_cell.length_c   1.000
_cell.angle_alpha   90.00
_cell.angle_beta   90.00
_cell.angle_gamma   90.00
#
_symmetry.space_group_name_H-M   'P 1'
#
loop_
_entity.id
_entity.type
_entity.pdbx_description
1 polymer ?
#
loop_
_entity_poly.entity_id
_entity_poly.type
_entity_poly.pdbx_seq_one_letter_code
_entity_poly.pdbx_strand_id
1 'polypeptide(L)'
;NNSHPELHANLDKQPGQNAISQRCQECHKDIHHHWQKSHHGQANRLVDLTLDSNPFAGKKFHGVEKWHFTQKEEKFSISANDKKHSVGMAIGVDPLIQYLVAASGGRWQTPSAAWDPHQKEWFDVFNGDQRTEADWGHWTGRGMTWNTQCAWCHMTDYRKNYDLKTDSYNSQWKEMGVGCTQCHGNIAEKADQKSGCLIDIPAHQEMKKTHPDRVFENCATCHSRRAAFDHDFHVGDKFGDHFQLQ
;
A
#
# COMPACT_ATOMS: atom_id res chain seq x y z
N ASN A 1 -13.04 -23.67 10.39
CA ASN A 1 -13.55 -23.01 9.17
C ASN A 1 -13.79 -21.53 9.46
N ASN A 2 -12.74 -20.73 9.50
CA ASN A 2 -12.85 -19.26 9.53
C ASN A 2 -12.34 -18.72 8.18
N SER A 3 -13.06 -19.03 7.11
CA SER A 3 -13.02 -18.20 5.92
C SER A 3 -13.86 -16.96 6.24
N HIS A 4 -13.26 -15.78 6.28
CA HIS A 4 -13.98 -14.51 6.39
C HIS A 4 -14.36 -14.04 4.96
N PRO A 5 -15.51 -14.49 4.40
CA PRO A 5 -15.93 -14.10 3.05
C PRO A 5 -16.23 -12.61 2.93
N GLU A 6 -16.54 -11.94 4.05
CA GLU A 6 -16.84 -10.51 4.09
C GLU A 6 -15.63 -9.60 3.81
N LEU A 7 -14.41 -10.09 4.04
CA LEU A 7 -13.20 -9.29 3.87
C LEU A 7 -12.75 -9.21 2.40
N HIS A 8 -12.98 -10.28 1.61
CA HIS A 8 -12.78 -10.22 0.17
C HIS A 8 -13.84 -9.35 -0.53
N ALA A 9 -15.08 -9.38 -0.05
CA ALA A 9 -16.17 -8.57 -0.58
C ALA A 9 -15.93 -7.06 -0.47
N ASN A 10 -15.05 -6.60 0.45
CA ASN A 10 -14.68 -5.20 0.55
C ASN A 10 -13.60 -4.79 -0.46
N LEU A 11 -12.68 -5.68 -0.84
CA LEU A 11 -11.69 -5.38 -1.89
C LEU A 11 -12.34 -5.24 -3.26
N ASP A 12 -13.30 -6.10 -3.59
CA ASP A 12 -14.00 -6.07 -4.87
C ASP A 12 -14.82 -4.79 -5.09
N LYS A 13 -15.13 -4.08 -4.00
CA LYS A 13 -15.86 -2.80 -4.03
C LYS A 13 -14.95 -1.57 -4.01
N GLN A 14 -13.66 -1.75 -3.78
CA GLN A 14 -12.69 -0.66 -3.72
C GLN A 14 -12.08 -0.38 -5.10
N PRO A 15 -11.68 0.87 -5.38
CA PRO A 15 -10.94 1.18 -6.59
C PRO A 15 -9.65 0.36 -6.68
N GLY A 16 -9.46 -0.29 -7.82
CA GLY A 16 -8.29 -1.09 -8.08
C GLY A 16 -7.05 -0.27 -8.39
N GLN A 17 -6.01 -0.96 -8.83
CA GLN A 17 -4.78 -0.34 -9.31
C GLN A 17 -5.09 0.51 -10.56
N ASN A 18 -4.46 1.68 -10.66
CA ASN A 18 -4.61 2.61 -11.79
C ASN A 18 -6.01 3.23 -11.98
N ALA A 19 -6.90 3.15 -11.01
CA ALA A 19 -8.30 3.57 -11.19
C ALA A 19 -8.45 5.05 -11.62
N ILE A 20 -7.59 5.95 -11.10
CA ILE A 20 -7.57 7.38 -11.46
C ILE A 20 -6.47 7.68 -12.46
N SER A 21 -5.28 7.14 -12.23
CA SER A 21 -4.10 7.40 -13.07
C SER A 21 -4.29 6.93 -14.51
N GLN A 22 -5.19 5.96 -14.76
CA GLN A 22 -5.59 5.54 -16.10
C GLN A 22 -6.07 6.71 -16.97
N ARG A 23 -6.73 7.70 -16.40
CA ARG A 23 -7.19 8.90 -17.13
C ARG A 23 -6.03 9.77 -17.63
N CYS A 24 -4.90 9.74 -16.94
CA CYS A 24 -3.69 10.48 -17.34
C CYS A 24 -3.01 9.84 -18.55
N GLN A 25 -3.23 8.54 -18.81
CA GLN A 25 -2.63 7.79 -19.90
C GLN A 25 -2.98 8.37 -21.27
N GLU A 26 -4.19 8.94 -21.43
CA GLU A 26 -4.65 9.47 -22.72
C GLU A 26 -3.69 10.52 -23.29
N CYS A 27 -3.12 11.37 -22.42
CA CYS A 27 -2.18 12.43 -22.80
C CYS A 27 -0.73 12.12 -22.41
N HIS A 28 -0.50 11.29 -21.40
CA HIS A 28 0.83 11.02 -20.83
C HIS A 28 1.25 9.55 -20.97
N LYS A 29 1.09 8.96 -22.15
CA LYS A 29 1.29 7.50 -22.41
C LYS A 29 2.63 6.97 -21.90
N ASP A 30 3.72 7.61 -22.26
CA ASP A 30 5.07 7.13 -21.89
C ASP A 30 5.32 7.27 -20.40
N ILE A 31 4.94 8.40 -19.81
CA ILE A 31 5.07 8.64 -18.37
C ILE A 31 4.23 7.62 -17.58
N HIS A 32 2.97 7.41 -18.01
CA HIS A 32 2.08 6.43 -17.39
C HIS A 32 2.65 5.01 -17.50
N HIS A 33 3.18 4.61 -18.65
CA HIS A 33 3.80 3.30 -18.85
C HIS A 33 5.00 3.07 -17.91
N HIS A 34 5.86 4.07 -17.74
CA HIS A 34 6.99 3.99 -16.80
C HIS A 34 6.53 3.98 -15.34
N TRP A 35 5.55 4.84 -15.00
CA TRP A 35 5.01 4.91 -13.66
C TRP A 35 4.35 3.60 -13.22
N GLN A 36 3.56 2.94 -14.08
CA GLN A 36 2.92 1.65 -13.75
C GLN A 36 3.91 0.57 -13.28
N LYS A 37 5.14 0.62 -13.78
CA LYS A 37 6.22 -0.33 -13.45
C LYS A 37 7.12 0.17 -12.32
N SER A 38 6.93 1.39 -11.87
CA SER A 38 7.75 1.99 -10.82
C SER A 38 7.37 1.46 -9.44
N HIS A 39 8.26 1.66 -8.47
CA HIS A 39 7.98 1.37 -7.06
C HIS A 39 6.74 2.12 -6.55
N HIS A 40 6.47 3.33 -7.03
CA HIS A 40 5.27 4.08 -6.69
C HIS A 40 4.00 3.40 -7.25
N GLY A 41 3.95 3.11 -8.52
CA GLY A 41 2.81 2.44 -9.14
C GLY A 41 2.55 1.04 -8.57
N GLN A 42 3.59 0.37 -8.08
CA GLN A 42 3.54 -0.97 -7.49
C GLN A 42 3.62 -0.96 -5.96
N ALA A 43 3.51 0.21 -5.32
CA ALA A 43 3.66 0.34 -3.87
C ALA A 43 2.67 -0.54 -3.08
N ASN A 44 1.45 -0.69 -3.59
CA ASN A 44 0.45 -1.66 -3.12
C ASN A 44 -0.39 -2.12 -4.31
N ARG A 45 -0.70 -3.40 -4.37
CA ARG A 45 -1.45 -4.01 -5.47
C ARG A 45 -2.26 -5.22 -5.00
N LEU A 46 -3.23 -5.64 -5.79
CA LEU A 46 -3.82 -6.98 -5.62
C LEU A 46 -2.76 -8.04 -5.93
N VAL A 47 -2.91 -9.21 -5.33
CA VAL A 47 -2.11 -10.37 -5.73
C VAL A 47 -2.47 -10.79 -7.15
N ASP A 48 -1.47 -11.21 -7.91
CA ASP A 48 -1.56 -11.51 -9.33
C ASP A 48 -0.85 -12.82 -9.67
N LEU A 49 -1.48 -13.66 -10.49
CA LEU A 49 -0.91 -14.96 -10.86
C LEU A 49 0.45 -14.86 -11.55
N THR A 50 0.64 -13.83 -12.34
CA THR A 50 1.90 -13.66 -13.11
C THR A 50 3.06 -13.31 -12.19
N LEU A 51 2.83 -12.41 -11.23
CA LEU A 51 3.87 -11.90 -10.33
C LEU A 51 4.07 -12.79 -9.11
N ASP A 52 2.99 -13.39 -8.58
CA ASP A 52 3.00 -13.98 -7.25
C ASP A 52 3.01 -15.52 -7.22
N SER A 53 2.82 -16.20 -8.36
CA SER A 53 2.85 -17.68 -8.37
C SER A 53 4.21 -18.25 -7.95
N ASN A 54 5.32 -17.64 -8.34
CA ASN A 54 6.66 -18.12 -7.98
C ASN A 54 6.92 -18.10 -6.46
N PRO A 55 6.64 -17.02 -5.70
CA PRO A 55 6.72 -17.02 -4.25
C PRO A 55 5.93 -18.18 -3.59
N PHE A 56 4.76 -18.50 -4.10
CA PHE A 56 3.87 -19.51 -3.51
C PHE A 56 4.08 -20.93 -4.05
N ALA A 57 5.08 -21.17 -4.90
CA ALA A 57 5.40 -22.47 -5.48
C ALA A 57 6.23 -23.38 -4.54
N GLY A 58 5.85 -23.48 -3.27
CA GLY A 58 6.50 -24.39 -2.30
C GLY A 58 7.92 -23.97 -1.91
N LYS A 59 8.24 -22.68 -1.95
CA LYS A 59 9.55 -22.16 -1.56
C LYS A 59 9.78 -22.24 -0.06
N LYS A 60 11.05 -22.39 0.33
CA LYS A 60 11.45 -22.47 1.73
C LYS A 60 11.37 -21.10 2.38
N PHE A 61 11.02 -21.09 3.65
CA PHE A 61 11.09 -19.94 4.53
C PHE A 61 12.26 -20.11 5.51
N HIS A 62 13.04 -19.05 5.67
CA HIS A 62 14.12 -18.97 6.64
C HIS A 62 13.74 -17.97 7.75
N GLY A 63 13.29 -18.48 8.90
CA GLY A 63 12.85 -17.65 10.03
C GLY A 63 12.38 -18.49 11.20
N VAL A 64 11.94 -17.81 12.27
CA VAL A 64 11.52 -18.41 13.55
C VAL A 64 10.19 -19.13 13.40
N GLU A 65 9.20 -18.50 12.79
CA GLU A 65 7.89 -19.09 12.56
C GLU A 65 7.93 -20.05 11.36
N LYS A 66 7.17 -21.13 11.44
CA LYS A 66 7.06 -22.10 10.35
C LYS A 66 5.97 -21.69 9.38
N TRP A 67 6.30 -20.81 8.46
CA TRP A 67 5.39 -20.36 7.42
C TRP A 67 5.27 -21.37 6.26
N HIS A 68 4.07 -21.58 5.78
CA HIS A 68 3.76 -22.33 4.58
C HIS A 68 3.00 -21.45 3.60
N PHE A 69 3.47 -21.42 2.35
CA PHE A 69 2.93 -20.62 1.28
C PHE A 69 2.29 -21.54 0.25
N THR A 70 1.03 -21.33 -0.05
CA THR A 70 0.29 -22.19 -0.96
C THR A 70 -0.53 -21.38 -1.96
N GLN A 71 -0.51 -21.83 -3.21
CA GLN A 71 -1.40 -21.37 -4.27
C GLN A 71 -2.33 -22.51 -4.66
N LYS A 72 -3.61 -22.24 -4.76
CA LYS A 72 -4.59 -23.15 -5.32
C LYS A 72 -5.49 -22.35 -6.27
N GLU A 73 -5.42 -22.68 -7.56
CA GLU A 73 -6.04 -21.89 -8.62
C GLU A 73 -5.56 -20.43 -8.53
N GLU A 74 -6.47 -19.46 -8.46
CA GLU A 74 -6.17 -18.04 -8.34
C GLU A 74 -6.07 -17.55 -6.89
N LYS A 75 -6.07 -18.47 -5.91
CA LYS A 75 -6.07 -18.12 -4.48
C LYS A 75 -4.73 -18.37 -3.84
N PHE A 76 -4.21 -17.36 -3.21
CA PHE A 76 -2.96 -17.39 -2.43
C PHE A 76 -3.28 -17.47 -0.94
N SER A 77 -2.50 -18.24 -0.20
CA SER A 77 -2.66 -18.34 1.23
C SER A 77 -1.34 -18.60 1.95
N ILE A 78 -1.25 -18.05 3.15
CA ILE A 78 -0.14 -18.22 4.07
C ILE A 78 -0.68 -18.90 5.32
N SER A 79 0.03 -19.90 5.83
CA SER A 79 -0.36 -20.57 7.07
C SER A 79 0.82 -20.73 8.01
N ALA A 80 0.55 -20.56 9.31
CA ALA A 80 1.44 -20.86 10.42
C ALA A 80 0.61 -21.37 11.60
N ASN A 81 1.19 -22.28 12.41
CA ASN A 81 0.54 -22.82 13.61
C ASN A 81 -0.90 -23.30 13.36
N ASP A 82 -1.12 -24.05 12.27
CA ASP A 82 -2.41 -24.60 11.82
C ASP A 82 -3.49 -23.54 11.47
N LYS A 83 -3.13 -22.25 11.53
CA LYS A 83 -3.99 -21.16 11.08
C LYS A 83 -3.66 -20.78 9.63
N LYS A 84 -4.68 -20.80 8.78
CA LYS A 84 -4.56 -20.42 7.37
C LYS A 84 -5.18 -19.06 7.13
N HIS A 85 -4.43 -18.18 6.43
CA HIS A 85 -4.82 -16.83 6.10
C HIS A 85 -4.88 -16.65 4.58
N SER A 86 -5.95 -16.07 4.08
CA SER A 86 -6.04 -15.67 2.67
C SER A 86 -5.23 -14.42 2.42
N VAL A 87 -4.46 -14.43 1.35
CA VAL A 87 -3.69 -13.28 0.86
C VAL A 87 -4.54 -12.50 -0.13
N GLY A 88 -4.67 -11.20 0.07
CA GLY A 88 -5.46 -10.34 -0.83
C GLY A 88 -4.63 -9.28 -1.54
N MET A 89 -3.58 -8.79 -0.91
CA MET A 89 -2.75 -7.72 -1.45
C MET A 89 -1.26 -8.02 -1.27
N ALA A 90 -0.44 -7.30 -2.02
CA ALA A 90 1.01 -7.27 -1.89
C ALA A 90 1.51 -5.84 -1.78
N ILE A 91 2.55 -5.61 -0.99
CA ILE A 91 3.28 -4.37 -0.84
C ILE A 91 4.65 -4.51 -1.50
N GLY A 92 4.98 -3.59 -2.40
CA GLY A 92 6.26 -3.54 -3.07
C GLY A 92 6.45 -4.60 -4.16
N VAL A 93 7.57 -4.49 -4.84
CA VAL A 93 8.01 -5.41 -5.91
C VAL A 93 9.50 -5.68 -5.84
N ASP A 94 10.27 -4.74 -5.33
CA ASP A 94 11.74 -4.77 -5.22
C ASP A 94 12.18 -3.79 -4.12
N PRO A 95 13.13 -4.13 -3.25
CA PRO A 95 13.91 -5.37 -3.14
C PRO A 95 13.18 -6.50 -2.40
N LEU A 96 12.00 -6.24 -1.88
CA LEU A 96 11.19 -7.24 -1.19
C LEU A 96 9.70 -7.07 -1.48
N ILE A 97 8.94 -8.15 -1.32
CA ILE A 97 7.49 -8.17 -1.40
C ILE A 97 6.94 -8.67 -0.06
N GLN A 98 6.08 -7.88 0.57
CA GLN A 98 5.29 -8.33 1.72
C GLN A 98 3.84 -8.56 1.30
N TYR A 99 3.27 -9.65 1.78
CA TYR A 99 1.90 -9.99 1.47
C TYR A 99 0.98 -9.63 2.63
N LEU A 100 -0.23 -9.21 2.29
CA LEU A 100 -1.23 -8.81 3.25
C LEU A 100 -2.29 -9.88 3.40
N VAL A 101 -2.53 -10.25 4.64
CA VAL A 101 -3.60 -11.17 5.02
C VAL A 101 -4.71 -10.42 5.75
N ALA A 102 -5.94 -10.81 5.47
CA ALA A 102 -7.11 -10.25 6.11
C ALA A 102 -7.24 -10.74 7.57
N ALA A 103 -7.61 -9.82 8.46
CA ALA A 103 -7.86 -10.08 9.86
C ALA A 103 -9.19 -9.44 10.33
N SER A 104 -9.61 -9.74 11.56
CA SER A 104 -10.87 -9.26 12.10
C SER A 104 -10.95 -7.72 12.16
N GLY A 105 -12.15 -7.16 12.13
CA GLY A 105 -12.38 -5.73 12.21
C GLY A 105 -11.86 -4.94 11.01
N GLY A 106 -11.86 -5.50 9.81
CA GLY A 106 -11.40 -4.82 8.60
C GLY A 106 -9.90 -4.55 8.55
N ARG A 107 -9.12 -5.25 9.38
CA ARG A 107 -7.66 -5.14 9.42
C ARG A 107 -7.00 -5.92 8.29
N TRP A 108 -5.89 -5.40 7.83
CA TRP A 108 -4.92 -6.09 7.03
C TRP A 108 -3.60 -6.18 7.79
N GLN A 109 -3.01 -7.36 7.82
CA GLN A 109 -1.77 -7.62 8.56
C GLN A 109 -0.68 -8.10 7.62
N THR A 110 0.56 -7.70 7.93
CA THR A 110 1.76 -8.19 7.26
C THR A 110 2.38 -9.31 8.10
N PRO A 111 2.36 -10.58 7.65
CA PRO A 111 3.14 -11.64 8.28
C PRO A 111 4.62 -11.27 8.40
N SER A 112 5.33 -11.90 9.33
CA SER A 112 6.77 -11.71 9.50
C SER A 112 7.60 -12.17 8.29
N ALA A 113 6.98 -12.86 7.34
CA ALA A 113 7.60 -13.34 6.12
C ALA A 113 7.53 -12.32 4.98
N ALA A 114 8.67 -12.04 4.35
CA ALA A 114 8.76 -11.30 3.10
C ALA A 114 9.45 -12.15 2.02
N TRP A 115 9.13 -11.87 0.77
CA TRP A 115 9.75 -12.51 -0.39
C TRP A 115 10.85 -11.63 -0.96
N ASP A 116 12.04 -12.19 -1.14
CA ASP A 116 13.14 -11.58 -1.90
C ASP A 116 13.04 -12.04 -3.36
N PRO A 117 12.74 -11.16 -4.32
CA PRO A 117 12.62 -11.52 -5.73
C PRO A 117 13.96 -11.84 -6.39
N HIS A 118 15.09 -11.37 -5.83
CA HIS A 118 16.43 -11.61 -6.36
C HIS A 118 16.96 -12.97 -5.90
N GLN A 119 16.88 -13.26 -4.60
CA GLN A 119 17.28 -14.55 -4.02
C GLN A 119 16.25 -15.65 -4.30
N LYS A 120 15.02 -15.27 -4.64
CA LYS A 120 13.88 -16.17 -4.86
C LYS A 120 13.61 -17.04 -3.63
N GLU A 121 13.62 -16.43 -2.48
CA GLU A 121 13.38 -17.08 -1.18
C GLU A 121 12.56 -16.19 -0.25
N TRP A 122 11.94 -16.82 0.74
CA TRP A 122 11.26 -16.16 1.82
C TRP A 122 12.22 -15.95 2.99
N PHE A 123 12.14 -14.79 3.63
CA PHE A 123 12.93 -14.47 4.82
C PHE A 123 12.09 -13.79 5.90
N ASP A 124 12.61 -13.81 7.13
CA ASP A 124 12.00 -13.18 8.29
C ASP A 124 12.42 -11.70 8.38
N VAL A 125 11.43 -10.80 8.29
CA VAL A 125 11.68 -9.34 8.38
C VAL A 125 12.14 -8.90 9.77
N PHE A 126 11.94 -9.71 10.78
CA PHE A 126 12.40 -9.43 12.14
C PHE A 126 13.78 -10.01 12.46
N ASN A 127 14.42 -10.66 11.47
CA ASN A 127 15.77 -11.22 11.59
C ASN A 127 15.95 -12.11 12.83
N GLY A 128 14.95 -12.97 13.11
CA GLY A 128 14.98 -13.90 14.24
C GLY A 128 14.57 -13.31 15.58
N ASP A 129 14.16 -12.04 15.64
CA ASP A 129 13.59 -11.45 16.84
C ASP A 129 12.26 -12.15 17.20
N GLN A 130 12.25 -12.82 18.34
CA GLN A 130 11.11 -13.61 18.79
C GLN A 130 10.07 -12.70 19.42
N ARG A 131 8.96 -12.52 18.73
CA ARG A 131 7.80 -11.76 19.19
C ARG A 131 6.64 -12.69 19.46
N THR A 132 5.92 -12.42 20.53
CA THR A 132 4.71 -13.16 20.91
C THR A 132 3.46 -12.40 20.48
N GLU A 133 2.31 -13.04 20.43
CA GLU A 133 1.02 -12.40 20.13
C GLU A 133 0.66 -11.24 21.09
N ALA A 134 1.30 -11.19 22.28
CA ALA A 134 1.13 -10.10 23.24
C ALA A 134 1.97 -8.85 22.90
N ASP A 135 2.97 -8.98 22.03
CA ASP A 135 3.84 -7.88 21.65
C ASP A 135 3.16 -6.96 20.64
N TRP A 136 3.25 -5.66 20.86
CA TRP A 136 2.69 -4.66 19.94
C TRP A 136 3.24 -4.79 18.51
N GLY A 137 4.51 -5.15 18.39
CA GLY A 137 5.21 -5.36 17.13
C GLY A 137 5.13 -6.77 16.55
N HIS A 138 4.38 -7.70 17.17
CA HIS A 138 4.09 -8.99 16.56
C HIS A 138 3.27 -8.80 15.29
N TRP A 139 3.41 -9.71 14.31
CA TRP A 139 2.72 -9.54 13.02
C TRP A 139 1.18 -9.44 13.14
N THR A 140 0.57 -10.02 14.19
CA THR A 140 -0.86 -9.84 14.48
C THR A 140 -1.14 -8.61 15.36
N GLY A 141 -0.09 -7.94 15.84
CA GLY A 141 -0.19 -6.80 16.73
C GLY A 141 -0.59 -5.51 16.01
N ARG A 142 -0.98 -4.52 16.80
CA ARG A 142 -1.41 -3.20 16.27
C ARG A 142 -0.29 -2.47 15.53
N GLY A 143 0.98 -2.72 15.89
CA GLY A 143 2.15 -2.14 15.24
C GLY A 143 2.40 -2.64 13.83
N MET A 144 1.79 -3.77 13.44
CA MET A 144 1.91 -4.35 12.10
C MET A 144 0.60 -4.26 11.31
N THR A 145 -0.39 -3.51 11.81
CA THR A 145 -1.64 -3.28 11.09
C THR A 145 -1.41 -2.35 9.90
N TRP A 146 -1.57 -2.87 8.68
CA TRP A 146 -1.38 -2.13 7.44
C TRP A 146 -2.20 -0.84 7.38
N ASN A 147 -3.46 -0.90 7.86
CA ASN A 147 -4.37 0.25 7.84
C ASN A 147 -3.82 1.50 8.57
N THR A 148 -2.91 1.33 9.52
CA THR A 148 -2.31 2.43 10.29
C THR A 148 -0.85 2.69 9.98
N GLN A 149 -0.10 1.65 9.58
CA GLN A 149 1.35 1.75 9.46
C GLN A 149 1.82 1.92 8.01
N CYS A 150 1.10 1.34 7.05
CA CYS A 150 1.59 1.23 5.68
C CYS A 150 0.73 2.00 4.67
N ALA A 151 -0.60 1.90 4.82
CA ALA A 151 -1.55 2.32 3.79
C ALA A 151 -1.44 3.79 3.38
N TRP A 152 -1.15 4.69 4.33
CA TRP A 152 -1.00 6.12 4.02
C TRP A 152 0.04 6.39 2.95
N CYS A 153 1.19 5.71 3.01
CA CYS A 153 2.28 5.89 2.06
C CYS A 153 2.17 5.00 0.82
N HIS A 154 1.35 3.95 0.88
CA HIS A 154 1.28 2.92 -0.16
C HIS A 154 -0.02 2.96 -0.98
N MET A 155 -0.95 3.87 -0.66
CA MET A 155 -2.23 4.04 -1.34
C MET A 155 -2.45 5.50 -1.70
N THR A 156 -3.26 5.76 -2.69
CA THR A 156 -3.63 7.11 -3.14
C THR A 156 -4.90 7.59 -2.43
N ASP A 157 -4.83 8.77 -1.83
CA ASP A 157 -5.93 9.41 -1.08
C ASP A 157 -6.59 8.45 -0.07
N TYR A 158 -5.73 7.89 0.76
CA TYR A 158 -6.13 6.90 1.75
C TYR A 158 -6.86 7.54 2.94
N ARG A 159 -7.97 6.92 3.32
CA ARG A 159 -8.77 7.26 4.52
C ARG A 159 -8.88 6.04 5.41
N LYS A 160 -8.33 6.14 6.60
CA LYS A 160 -8.28 5.04 7.59
C LYS A 160 -9.67 4.60 8.05
N ASN A 161 -10.55 5.56 8.32
CA ASN A 161 -11.93 5.39 8.78
C ASN A 161 -12.02 4.37 9.94
N TYR A 162 -11.20 4.58 10.97
CA TYR A 162 -11.19 3.75 12.16
C TYR A 162 -12.34 4.15 13.09
N ASP A 163 -13.14 3.16 13.48
CA ASP A 163 -14.18 3.30 14.50
C ASP A 163 -13.67 2.77 15.84
N LEU A 164 -13.49 3.69 16.79
CA LEU A 164 -13.02 3.36 18.13
C LEU A 164 -14.02 2.51 18.94
N LYS A 165 -15.32 2.64 18.69
CA LYS A 165 -16.36 1.92 19.44
C LYS A 165 -16.41 0.44 19.10
N THR A 166 -16.23 0.14 17.83
CA THR A 166 -16.27 -1.23 17.30
C THR A 166 -14.88 -1.83 17.12
N ASP A 167 -13.82 -1.06 17.37
CA ASP A 167 -12.42 -1.42 17.11
C ASP A 167 -12.21 -1.96 15.71
N SER A 168 -12.75 -1.26 14.69
CA SER A 168 -12.75 -1.71 13.31
C SER A 168 -12.34 -0.62 12.32
N TYR A 169 -11.95 -1.04 11.13
CA TYR A 169 -11.55 -0.20 10.01
C TYR A 169 -12.55 -0.34 8.86
N ASN A 170 -12.96 0.79 8.31
CA ASN A 170 -13.65 0.89 7.03
C ASN A 170 -12.80 1.71 6.07
N SER A 171 -11.54 1.27 5.91
CA SER A 171 -10.55 1.98 5.11
C SER A 171 -10.97 2.13 3.66
N GLN A 172 -10.70 3.30 3.10
CA GLN A 172 -11.03 3.67 1.72
C GLN A 172 -9.81 4.31 1.06
N TRP A 173 -9.74 4.24 -0.26
CA TRP A 173 -8.71 4.87 -1.09
C TRP A 173 -9.26 5.15 -2.48
N LYS A 174 -8.62 6.06 -3.21
CA LYS A 174 -9.00 6.35 -4.59
C LYS A 174 -8.33 5.41 -5.60
N GLU A 175 -7.13 4.91 -5.27
CA GLU A 175 -6.35 4.06 -6.16
C GLU A 175 -5.33 3.25 -5.34
N MET A 176 -5.05 2.01 -5.75
CA MET A 176 -3.95 1.23 -5.18
C MET A 176 -2.61 1.73 -5.73
N GLY A 177 -1.58 1.72 -4.87
CA GLY A 177 -0.29 2.31 -5.17
C GLY A 177 -0.29 3.83 -5.02
N VAL A 178 0.84 4.45 -5.28
CA VAL A 178 1.04 5.91 -5.27
C VAL A 178 0.80 6.44 -6.67
N GLY A 179 -0.42 6.90 -6.93
CA GLY A 179 -0.88 7.38 -8.22
C GLY A 179 -0.47 8.81 -8.54
N CYS A 180 -0.83 9.25 -9.75
CA CYS A 180 -0.47 10.57 -10.25
C CYS A 180 -0.97 11.70 -9.34
N THR A 181 -2.19 11.57 -8.82
CA THR A 181 -2.81 12.60 -7.97
C THR A 181 -2.17 12.75 -6.61
N GLN A 182 -1.40 11.75 -6.14
CA GLN A 182 -0.68 11.85 -4.87
C GLN A 182 0.47 12.89 -4.93
N CYS A 183 0.98 13.16 -6.12
CA CYS A 183 2.02 14.16 -6.36
C CYS A 183 1.48 15.42 -7.06
N HIS A 184 0.46 15.27 -7.89
CA HIS A 184 -0.08 16.34 -8.73
C HIS A 184 -1.40 16.94 -8.21
N GLY A 185 -1.94 16.43 -7.09
CA GLY A 185 -3.21 16.88 -6.52
C GLY A 185 -4.43 16.45 -7.35
N ASN A 186 -5.59 16.99 -7.04
CA ASN A 186 -6.88 16.63 -7.66
C ASN A 186 -7.06 17.17 -9.09
N ILE A 187 -6.03 17.05 -9.93
CA ILE A 187 -6.04 17.48 -11.33
C ILE A 187 -7.11 16.72 -12.11
N ALA A 188 -7.26 15.43 -11.82
CA ALA A 188 -8.23 14.58 -12.51
C ALA A 188 -9.69 15.01 -12.29
N GLU A 189 -9.99 15.70 -11.20
CA GLU A 189 -11.33 16.24 -10.92
C GLU A 189 -11.57 17.57 -11.66
N LYS A 190 -10.49 18.31 -11.94
CA LYS A 190 -10.52 19.58 -12.66
C LYS A 190 -10.38 19.42 -14.18
N ALA A 191 -9.99 18.24 -14.65
CA ALA A 191 -9.93 17.91 -16.06
C ALA A 191 -11.35 17.82 -16.62
N ASP A 192 -11.94 18.96 -16.97
CA ASP A 192 -13.16 19.01 -17.74
C ASP A 192 -12.93 18.31 -19.08
N GLN A 193 -13.84 17.41 -19.44
CA GLN A 193 -13.79 16.57 -20.63
C GLN A 193 -13.72 17.34 -21.96
N LYS A 194 -13.87 18.66 -21.94
CA LYS A 194 -13.92 19.50 -23.12
C LYS A 194 -12.62 20.22 -23.46
N SER A 195 -11.72 20.41 -22.52
CA SER A 195 -10.52 21.25 -22.73
C SER A 195 -9.26 20.48 -23.06
N GLY A 196 -9.35 19.14 -23.20
CA GLY A 196 -8.17 18.32 -23.42
C GLY A 196 -7.20 18.39 -22.24
N CYS A 197 -6.04 17.77 -22.38
CA CYS A 197 -5.01 17.67 -21.36
C CYS A 197 -4.28 19.01 -21.03
N LEU A 198 -4.87 20.14 -21.37
CA LEU A 198 -4.36 21.49 -21.10
C LEU A 198 -4.81 21.98 -19.75
N ILE A 199 -4.68 21.15 -18.75
CA ILE A 199 -4.68 21.66 -17.38
C ILE A 199 -3.30 22.25 -17.21
N ASP A 200 -3.26 23.55 -17.21
CA ASP A 200 -2.13 24.29 -16.73
C ASP A 200 -1.87 23.76 -15.30
N ILE A 201 -0.81 22.96 -15.16
CA ILE A 201 -0.29 22.57 -13.86
C ILE A 201 0.76 23.63 -13.52
N PRO A 202 0.33 24.81 -13.05
CA PRO A 202 1.26 25.77 -12.51
C PRO A 202 1.99 25.13 -11.35
N ALA A 203 1.29 24.17 -10.69
CA ALA A 203 1.69 23.70 -9.40
C ALA A 203 3.07 23.06 -9.38
N HIS A 204 3.40 22.07 -10.21
CA HIS A 204 4.65 21.33 -9.98
C HIS A 204 5.89 21.99 -10.63
N GLN A 205 5.81 22.47 -11.86
CA GLN A 205 6.97 23.12 -12.50
C GLN A 205 7.18 24.53 -11.98
N GLU A 206 6.13 25.29 -11.76
CA GLU A 206 6.20 26.60 -11.15
C GLU A 206 6.57 26.48 -9.67
N MET A 207 6.02 25.51 -8.94
CA MET A 207 6.37 25.22 -7.56
C MET A 207 7.84 24.80 -7.42
N LYS A 208 8.40 24.02 -8.38
CA LYS A 208 9.85 23.73 -8.40
C LYS A 208 10.71 25.00 -8.51
N LYS A 209 10.25 26.01 -9.23
CA LYS A 209 10.99 27.25 -9.45
C LYS A 209 10.83 28.25 -8.31
N THR A 210 9.59 28.40 -7.85
CA THR A 210 9.22 29.46 -6.88
C THR A 210 9.22 28.96 -5.43
N HIS A 211 8.90 27.68 -5.22
CA HIS A 211 8.79 27.05 -3.90
C HIS A 211 9.32 25.61 -3.93
N PRO A 212 10.63 25.39 -4.17
CA PRO A 212 11.21 24.05 -4.24
C PRO A 212 10.97 23.24 -2.96
N ASP A 213 10.89 23.92 -1.81
CA ASP A 213 10.64 23.29 -0.51
C ASP A 213 9.31 22.53 -0.49
N ARG A 214 8.27 23.04 -1.17
CA ARG A 214 6.97 22.40 -1.23
C ARG A 214 7.00 21.04 -1.95
N VAL A 215 7.89 20.88 -2.91
CA VAL A 215 8.09 19.59 -3.58
C VAL A 215 8.68 18.58 -2.60
N PHE A 216 9.70 18.98 -1.85
CA PHE A 216 10.31 18.12 -0.82
C PHE A 216 9.33 17.84 0.31
N GLU A 217 8.55 18.82 0.75
CA GLU A 217 7.52 18.66 1.76
C GLU A 217 6.47 17.62 1.36
N ASN A 218 6.04 17.64 0.10
CA ASN A 218 5.12 16.63 -0.42
C ASN A 218 5.74 15.21 -0.41
N CYS A 219 6.99 15.06 -0.81
CA CYS A 219 7.70 13.79 -0.73
C CYS A 219 7.89 13.32 0.73
N ALA A 220 8.17 14.26 1.64
CA ALA A 220 8.40 14.00 3.06
C ALA A 220 7.16 13.40 3.76
N THR A 221 5.96 13.62 3.25
CA THR A 221 4.74 13.01 3.82
C THR A 221 4.81 11.48 3.84
N CYS A 222 5.59 10.86 2.96
CA CYS A 222 5.83 9.41 2.90
C CYS A 222 7.30 9.04 3.16
N HIS A 223 8.26 9.90 2.76
CA HIS A 223 9.69 9.63 2.81
C HIS A 223 10.42 10.21 4.03
N SER A 224 9.68 10.52 5.11
CA SER A 224 10.27 10.92 6.39
C SER A 224 9.74 10.07 7.55
N ARG A 225 10.53 10.00 8.63
CA ARG A 225 10.04 9.50 9.91
C ARG A 225 9.29 10.61 10.61
N ARG A 226 7.98 10.44 10.77
CA ARG A 226 7.09 11.50 11.23
C ARG A 226 5.93 10.99 12.06
N ALA A 227 5.36 11.87 12.87
CA ALA A 227 4.02 11.73 13.45
C ALA A 227 3.06 12.64 12.68
N ALA A 228 1.83 12.18 12.44
CA ALA A 228 0.78 12.98 11.85
C ALA A 228 -0.08 13.63 12.94
N PHE A 229 -0.39 14.93 12.78
CA PHE A 229 -1.37 15.64 13.61
C PHE A 229 -2.78 15.38 13.14
N ASP A 230 -2.94 15.28 11.82
CA ASP A 230 -4.20 15.02 11.14
C ASP A 230 -4.00 14.17 9.88
N HIS A 231 -5.05 14.00 9.09
CA HIS A 231 -5.04 13.24 7.84
C HIS A 231 -5.58 14.06 6.65
N ASP A 232 -5.50 15.39 6.75
CA ASP A 232 -6.08 16.31 5.78
C ASP A 232 -5.03 17.02 4.90
N PHE A 233 -3.81 16.51 4.87
CA PHE A 233 -2.76 17.02 3.99
C PHE A 233 -3.16 16.94 2.52
N HIS A 234 -3.01 18.04 1.80
CA HIS A 234 -3.16 18.14 0.36
C HIS A 234 -1.86 18.58 -0.30
N VAL A 235 -1.67 18.19 -1.55
CA VAL A 235 -0.50 18.58 -2.33
C VAL A 235 -0.39 20.11 -2.38
N GLY A 236 0.74 20.63 -1.91
CA GLY A 236 0.99 22.07 -1.80
C GLY A 236 0.81 22.66 -0.39
N ASP A 237 0.30 21.90 0.55
CA ASP A 237 0.26 22.29 1.96
C ASP A 237 1.66 22.30 2.57
N LYS A 238 1.84 23.00 3.67
CA LYS A 238 3.09 22.96 4.44
C LYS A 238 3.14 21.67 5.23
N PHE A 239 4.25 20.94 5.11
CA PHE A 239 4.48 19.71 5.88
C PHE A 239 4.29 19.92 7.39
N GLY A 240 4.87 20.99 7.94
CA GLY A 240 4.84 21.28 9.37
C GLY A 240 3.46 21.61 9.96
N ASP A 241 2.46 21.93 9.11
CA ASP A 241 1.10 22.16 9.58
C ASP A 241 0.36 20.84 9.86
N HIS A 242 0.80 19.72 9.25
CA HIS A 242 0.17 18.41 9.33
C HIS A 242 1.03 17.34 10.01
N PHE A 243 2.35 17.53 10.04
CA PHE A 243 3.30 16.51 10.51
C PHE A 243 4.41 17.10 11.37
N GLN A 244 4.92 16.27 12.28
CA GLN A 244 6.13 16.52 13.04
C GLN A 244 7.18 15.47 12.69
N LEU A 245 8.39 15.89 12.34
CA LEU A 245 9.55 15.00 12.19
C LEU A 245 9.92 14.37 13.53
N GLN A 246 10.34 13.10 13.51
CA GLN A 246 10.77 12.32 14.66
C GLN A 246 12.24 11.88 14.51
#